data_ec47a0cf1b9018e9cce0ebb864587a8b
#
_entry.id   ec47a0cf1b9018e9cce0ebb864587a8b
#
_cell.length_a   1.000
_cell.length_b   1.000
_cell.length_c   1.000
_cell.angle_alpha   90.00
_cell.angle_beta   90.00
_cell.angle_gamma   90.00
#
_symmetry.space_group_name_H-M   'P 1'
#
loop_
_entity.id
_entity.type
_entity.pdbx_description
1 polymer ?
#
loop_
_entity_poly.entity_id
_entity_poly.type
_entity_poly.pdbx_seq_one_letter_code
_entity_poly.pdbx_strand_id
1 'polypeptide(L)'
;VVHAAVLDLSDAELIQHVSGCEAIASCLGHTLSIKGIYGKPRRLVTDATRRLCEAVKANAPGAPVKLVLMNSTGCRNHDLGESVSLTEKWVVGLIRLLVPPHSDNEHAAEYLRRQVGADDASIEWVAVRPDSLVDEVAVSQYEIHPSPIRSAIFNSGKSSRINVSDFMADLITGDTVWHTWKGKTPVIYNVE
;
A
#
# COMPACT_ATOMS: atom_id res chain seq x y z
N VAL A 1 22.60 7.90 -3.62
CA VAL A 1 21.28 7.39 -4.07
C VAL A 1 21.57 6.38 -5.18
N VAL A 2 21.01 5.17 -5.07
CA VAL A 2 21.08 4.13 -6.10
C VAL A 2 19.70 4.03 -6.76
N HIS A 3 19.66 3.95 -8.09
CA HIS A 3 18.42 3.76 -8.86
C HIS A 3 18.42 2.35 -9.44
N ALA A 4 17.42 1.55 -9.10
CA ALA A 4 17.24 0.20 -9.59
C ALA A 4 15.76 -0.16 -9.73
N ALA A 5 15.42 -0.98 -10.72
CA ALA A 5 14.07 -1.49 -10.88
C ALA A 5 13.92 -2.79 -10.07
N VAL A 6 13.09 -2.77 -9.04
CA VAL A 6 12.93 -3.87 -8.05
C VAL A 6 12.66 -5.23 -8.72
N LEU A 7 11.91 -5.26 -9.82
CA LEU A 7 11.58 -6.50 -10.51
C LEU A 7 12.68 -7.02 -11.45
N ASP A 8 13.66 -6.18 -11.81
CA ASP A 8 14.74 -6.54 -12.71
C ASP A 8 16.00 -7.01 -11.97
N LEU A 9 16.13 -6.67 -10.67
CA LEU A 9 17.22 -7.12 -9.83
C LEU A 9 17.17 -8.63 -9.59
N SER A 10 18.31 -9.29 -9.50
CA SER A 10 18.40 -10.63 -8.92
C SER A 10 18.05 -10.60 -7.43
N ASP A 11 17.71 -11.75 -6.85
CA ASP A 11 17.40 -11.82 -5.42
C ASP A 11 18.61 -11.43 -4.55
N ALA A 12 19.83 -11.81 -4.96
CA ALA A 12 21.05 -11.44 -4.25
C ALA A 12 21.30 -9.92 -4.25
N GLU A 13 21.09 -9.25 -5.39
CA GLU A 13 21.18 -7.79 -5.49
C GLU A 13 20.12 -7.10 -4.64
N LEU A 14 18.89 -7.59 -4.66
CA LEU A 14 17.81 -7.02 -3.86
C LEU A 14 18.07 -7.18 -2.36
N ILE A 15 18.55 -8.36 -1.92
CA ILE A 15 18.97 -8.60 -0.53
C ILE A 15 20.05 -7.60 -0.12
N GLN A 16 21.04 -7.36 -0.99
CA GLN A 16 22.08 -6.38 -0.72
C GLN A 16 21.52 -4.96 -0.61
N HIS A 17 20.59 -4.57 -1.50
CA HIS A 17 20.00 -3.23 -1.49
C HIS A 17 19.17 -2.92 -0.25
N VAL A 18 18.46 -3.91 0.32
CA VAL A 18 17.66 -3.73 1.53
C VAL A 18 18.43 -4.03 2.83
N SER A 19 19.70 -4.42 2.72
CA SER A 19 20.53 -4.68 3.89
C SER A 19 20.74 -3.42 4.72
N GLY A 20 20.46 -3.50 6.03
CA GLY A 20 20.58 -2.38 6.96
C GLY A 20 19.50 -1.30 6.80
N CYS A 21 18.50 -1.49 5.96
CA CYS A 21 17.35 -0.59 5.91
C CYS A 21 16.46 -0.78 7.14
N GLU A 22 16.07 0.32 7.76
CA GLU A 22 15.10 0.32 8.89
C GLU A 22 13.66 0.45 8.41
N ALA A 23 13.44 1.02 7.21
CA ALA A 23 12.12 1.19 6.62
C ALA A 23 12.12 1.10 5.10
N ILE A 24 10.98 0.70 4.55
CA ILE A 24 10.69 0.64 3.11
C ILE A 24 9.35 1.35 2.86
N ALA A 25 9.34 2.36 1.98
CA ALA A 25 8.12 2.97 1.47
C ALA A 25 7.88 2.51 0.03
N SER A 26 6.77 1.83 -0.22
CA SER A 26 6.37 1.37 -1.55
C SER A 26 5.20 2.19 -2.06
N CYS A 27 5.48 3.06 -3.05
CA CYS A 27 4.48 3.84 -3.78
C CYS A 27 4.33 3.35 -5.23
N LEU A 28 4.62 2.08 -5.48
CA LEU A 28 4.50 1.47 -6.79
C LEU A 28 3.05 1.39 -7.24
N GLY A 29 2.81 1.68 -8.49
CA GLY A 29 1.48 1.59 -9.10
C GLY A 29 1.57 1.50 -10.63
N HIS A 30 0.49 1.08 -11.24
CA HIS A 30 0.39 1.03 -12.70
C HIS A 30 0.08 2.40 -13.27
N THR A 31 0.67 2.74 -14.41
CA THR A 31 0.30 3.95 -15.14
C THR A 31 -1.10 3.82 -15.73
N LEU A 32 -1.88 4.92 -15.70
CA LEU A 32 -3.23 4.98 -16.28
C LEU A 32 -3.18 5.09 -17.81
N SER A 33 -2.56 4.10 -18.46
CA SER A 33 -2.49 3.96 -19.92
C SER A 33 -2.88 2.53 -20.29
N ILE A 34 -3.30 2.29 -21.53
CA ILE A 34 -3.64 0.94 -22.01
C ILE A 34 -2.47 -0.04 -21.75
N LYS A 35 -1.23 0.39 -22.01
CA LYS A 35 -0.03 -0.41 -21.77
C LYS A 35 0.21 -0.63 -20.27
N GLY A 36 -0.04 0.35 -19.41
CA GLY A 36 0.12 0.23 -17.96
C GLY A 36 -0.97 -0.65 -17.33
N ILE A 37 -2.20 -0.61 -17.87
CA ILE A 37 -3.33 -1.39 -17.35
C ILE A 37 -3.27 -2.85 -17.80
N TYR A 38 -2.96 -3.11 -19.08
CA TYR A 38 -3.02 -4.44 -19.67
C TYR A 38 -1.67 -5.03 -20.05
N GLY A 39 -0.58 -4.25 -19.96
CA GLY A 39 0.78 -4.68 -20.24
C GLY A 39 1.42 -5.48 -19.11
N LYS A 40 2.70 -5.80 -19.30
CA LYS A 40 3.53 -6.44 -18.26
C LYS A 40 4.38 -5.36 -17.56
N PRO A 41 4.70 -5.56 -16.26
CA PRO A 41 4.28 -6.65 -15.37
C PRO A 41 2.82 -6.43 -14.87
N ARG A 42 1.98 -7.47 -14.89
CA ARG A 42 0.58 -7.38 -14.44
C ARG A 42 0.42 -7.41 -12.92
N ARG A 43 1.44 -7.86 -12.21
CA ARG A 43 1.49 -7.99 -10.76
C ARG A 43 2.63 -7.18 -10.17
N LEU A 44 2.82 -5.95 -10.68
CA LEU A 44 3.90 -5.06 -10.30
C LEU A 44 3.96 -4.85 -8.78
N VAL A 45 2.84 -4.46 -8.18
CA VAL A 45 2.76 -4.10 -6.75
C VAL A 45 2.89 -5.36 -5.89
N THR A 46 2.17 -6.42 -6.23
CA THR A 46 2.25 -7.70 -5.50
C THR A 46 3.63 -8.31 -5.55
N ASP A 47 4.23 -8.42 -6.75
CA ASP A 47 5.52 -9.08 -6.92
C ASP A 47 6.64 -8.26 -6.30
N ALA A 48 6.59 -6.92 -6.40
CA ALA A 48 7.56 -6.05 -5.74
C ALA A 48 7.45 -6.15 -4.21
N THR A 49 6.23 -6.09 -3.66
CA THR A 49 6.00 -6.23 -2.21
C THR A 49 6.52 -7.56 -1.70
N ARG A 50 6.19 -8.67 -2.39
CA ARG A 50 6.67 -10.00 -2.03
C ARG A 50 8.19 -10.09 -2.04
N ARG A 51 8.84 -9.66 -3.12
CA ARG A 51 10.30 -9.71 -3.27
C ARG A 51 11.02 -8.87 -2.21
N LEU A 52 10.51 -7.67 -1.91
CA LEU A 52 11.05 -6.83 -0.83
C LEU A 52 10.94 -7.52 0.53
N CYS A 53 9.80 -8.13 0.85
CA CYS A 53 9.63 -8.87 2.09
C CYS A 53 10.58 -10.09 2.17
N GLU A 54 10.71 -10.86 1.08
CA GLU A 54 11.62 -12.01 1.02
C GLU A 54 13.09 -11.57 1.20
N ALA A 55 13.49 -10.46 0.58
CA ALA A 55 14.84 -9.91 0.72
C ALA A 55 15.14 -9.41 2.14
N VAL A 56 14.17 -8.75 2.80
CA VAL A 56 14.30 -8.35 4.21
C VAL A 56 14.47 -9.57 5.10
N LYS A 57 13.63 -10.60 4.93
CA LYS A 57 13.70 -11.84 5.71
C LYS A 57 15.05 -12.57 5.53
N ALA A 58 15.58 -12.57 4.31
CA ALA A 58 16.87 -13.17 4.00
C ALA A 58 18.06 -12.48 4.72
N ASN A 59 17.93 -11.19 5.02
CA ASN A 59 18.92 -10.43 5.80
C ASN A 59 18.85 -10.71 7.32
N ALA A 60 17.79 -11.39 7.82
CA ALA A 60 17.58 -11.67 9.23
C ALA A 60 17.83 -10.44 10.12
N PRO A 61 17.10 -9.34 9.96
CA PRO A 61 17.34 -8.09 10.65
C PRO A 61 17.21 -8.26 12.18
N GLY A 62 18.02 -7.52 12.95
CA GLY A 62 17.97 -7.56 14.41
C GLY A 62 16.72 -6.91 15.03
N ALA A 63 15.96 -6.14 14.23
CA ALA A 63 14.66 -5.58 14.59
C ALA A 63 13.77 -5.56 13.34
N PRO A 64 12.43 -5.61 13.49
CA PRO A 64 11.53 -5.60 12.34
C PRO A 64 11.70 -4.33 11.49
N VAL A 65 11.77 -4.52 10.17
CA VAL A 65 11.79 -3.43 9.20
C VAL A 65 10.37 -2.91 8.99
N LYS A 66 10.19 -1.59 9.08
CA LYS A 66 8.91 -0.93 8.82
C LYS A 66 8.62 -0.93 7.31
N LEU A 67 7.53 -1.57 6.86
CA LEU A 67 7.10 -1.54 5.47
C LEU A 67 5.80 -0.76 5.32
N VAL A 68 5.85 0.38 4.63
CA VAL A 68 4.68 1.21 4.33
C VAL A 68 4.32 1.03 2.86
N LEU A 69 3.17 0.41 2.60
CA LEU A 69 2.62 0.21 1.25
C LEU A 69 1.54 1.26 0.98
N MET A 70 1.68 2.06 -0.09
CA MET A 70 0.57 2.84 -0.62
C MET A 70 -0.36 1.91 -1.43
N ASN A 71 -1.63 1.89 -1.06
CA ASN A 71 -2.67 1.08 -1.68
C ASN A 71 -3.83 1.96 -2.17
N SER A 72 -5.09 1.58 -1.96
CA SER A 72 -6.29 2.34 -2.33
C SER A 72 -7.48 1.97 -1.44
N THR A 73 -8.40 2.92 -1.21
CA THR A 73 -9.70 2.66 -0.55
C THR A 73 -10.55 1.63 -1.28
N GLY A 74 -10.35 1.47 -2.60
CA GLY A 74 -10.99 0.40 -3.38
C GLY A 74 -10.60 -1.02 -2.92
N CYS A 75 -9.46 -1.17 -2.24
CA CYS A 75 -8.98 -2.45 -1.73
C CYS A 75 -9.55 -2.69 -0.33
N ARG A 76 -10.51 -3.61 -0.23
CA ARG A 76 -11.21 -3.92 1.02
C ARG A 76 -10.33 -4.73 1.98
N ASN A 77 -10.46 -4.42 3.26
CA ASN A 77 -9.99 -5.30 4.31
C ASN A 77 -11.13 -6.21 4.79
N HIS A 78 -11.08 -7.48 4.43
CA HIS A 78 -12.13 -8.44 4.76
C HIS A 78 -12.23 -8.75 6.25
N ASP A 79 -11.16 -8.55 7.02
CA ASP A 79 -11.14 -8.84 8.47
C ASP A 79 -11.88 -7.75 9.27
N LEU A 80 -11.99 -6.54 8.73
CA LEU A 80 -12.68 -5.43 9.39
C LEU A 80 -14.21 -5.42 9.18
N GLY A 81 -14.75 -6.41 8.43
CA GLY A 81 -16.18 -6.46 8.16
C GLY A 81 -16.71 -5.23 7.41
N GLU A 82 -15.86 -4.57 6.62
CA GLU A 82 -16.22 -3.36 5.87
C GLU A 82 -17.50 -3.58 5.06
N SER A 83 -18.56 -2.86 5.44
CA SER A 83 -19.86 -2.96 4.78
C SER A 83 -19.81 -2.29 3.41
N VAL A 84 -20.33 -2.97 2.40
CA VAL A 84 -20.44 -2.45 1.03
C VAL A 84 -21.80 -2.82 0.51
N SER A 85 -22.45 -1.87 -0.14
CA SER A 85 -23.75 -2.12 -0.76
C SER A 85 -23.67 -3.24 -1.81
N LEU A 86 -24.78 -3.89 -2.10
CA LEU A 86 -24.83 -4.92 -3.12
C LEU A 86 -24.43 -4.37 -4.50
N THR A 87 -24.83 -3.14 -4.79
CA THR A 87 -24.46 -2.44 -6.03
C THR A 87 -22.94 -2.23 -6.13
N GLU A 88 -22.29 -1.81 -5.05
CA GLU A 88 -20.82 -1.68 -5.01
C GLU A 88 -20.12 -3.02 -5.20
N LYS A 89 -20.64 -4.10 -4.63
CA LYS A 89 -20.06 -5.45 -4.84
C LYS A 89 -20.05 -5.83 -6.31
N TRP A 90 -21.12 -5.56 -7.04
CA TRP A 90 -21.19 -5.82 -8.48
C TRP A 90 -20.23 -4.95 -9.28
N VAL A 91 -20.16 -3.65 -8.96
CA VAL A 91 -19.25 -2.71 -9.64
C VAL A 91 -17.79 -3.07 -9.36
N VAL A 92 -17.42 -3.34 -8.10
CA VAL A 92 -16.06 -3.79 -7.74
C VAL A 92 -15.73 -5.12 -8.40
N GLY A 93 -16.69 -6.05 -8.47
CA GLY A 93 -16.51 -7.33 -9.18
C GLY A 93 -16.19 -7.12 -10.67
N LEU A 94 -16.87 -6.18 -11.32
CA LEU A 94 -16.61 -5.81 -12.71
C LEU A 94 -15.25 -5.10 -12.86
N ILE A 95 -14.90 -4.18 -11.95
CA ILE A 95 -13.60 -3.51 -11.93
C ILE A 95 -12.46 -4.55 -11.76
N ARG A 96 -12.59 -5.52 -10.87
CA ARG A 96 -11.61 -6.61 -10.70
C ARG A 96 -11.36 -7.37 -12.00
N LEU A 97 -12.42 -7.60 -12.77
CA LEU A 97 -12.33 -8.32 -14.04
C LEU A 97 -11.69 -7.46 -15.14
N LEU A 98 -12.05 -6.17 -15.20
CA LEU A 98 -11.68 -5.27 -16.30
C LEU A 98 -10.43 -4.43 -16.04
N VAL A 99 -10.03 -4.26 -14.77
CA VAL A 99 -8.93 -3.39 -14.35
C VAL A 99 -7.89 -4.20 -13.53
N PRO A 100 -6.97 -4.92 -14.18
CA PRO A 100 -5.93 -5.70 -13.52
C PRO A 100 -5.15 -4.98 -12.41
N PRO A 101 -4.81 -3.67 -12.53
CA PRO A 101 -4.17 -2.91 -11.46
C PRO A 101 -4.92 -2.92 -10.13
N HIS A 102 -6.25 -2.91 -10.15
CA HIS A 102 -7.05 -2.98 -8.94
C HIS A 102 -6.85 -4.32 -8.21
N SER A 103 -6.92 -5.43 -8.95
CA SER A 103 -6.66 -6.76 -8.41
C SER A 103 -5.23 -6.92 -7.90
N ASP A 104 -4.24 -6.31 -8.55
CA ASP A 104 -2.85 -6.32 -8.10
C ASP A 104 -2.67 -5.62 -6.76
N ASN A 105 -3.27 -4.45 -6.56
CA ASN A 105 -3.26 -3.75 -5.27
C ASN A 105 -3.95 -4.56 -4.16
N GLU A 106 -5.09 -5.21 -4.46
CA GLU A 106 -5.76 -6.10 -3.50
C GLU A 106 -4.84 -7.27 -3.08
N HIS A 107 -4.19 -7.93 -4.03
CA HIS A 107 -3.29 -9.05 -3.76
C HIS A 107 -2.05 -8.61 -2.94
N ALA A 108 -1.51 -7.41 -3.17
CA ALA A 108 -0.40 -6.90 -2.39
C ALA A 108 -0.78 -6.69 -0.92
N ALA A 109 -1.93 -6.06 -0.65
CA ALA A 109 -2.44 -5.89 0.71
C ALA A 109 -2.77 -7.23 1.37
N GLU A 110 -3.37 -8.18 0.63
CA GLU A 110 -3.68 -9.51 1.10
C GLU A 110 -2.42 -10.31 1.44
N TYR A 111 -1.35 -10.16 0.65
CA TYR A 111 -0.06 -10.78 0.94
C TYR A 111 0.50 -10.30 2.28
N LEU A 112 0.49 -8.99 2.53
CA LEU A 112 0.94 -8.44 3.82
C LEU A 112 0.08 -8.96 4.96
N ARG A 113 -1.23 -8.96 4.81
CA ARG A 113 -2.17 -9.36 5.85
C ARG A 113 -2.11 -10.85 6.19
N ARG A 114 -1.99 -11.74 5.19
CA ARG A 114 -2.08 -13.19 5.38
C ARG A 114 -0.76 -13.93 5.37
N GLN A 115 0.22 -13.47 4.61
CA GLN A 115 1.50 -14.17 4.46
C GLN A 115 2.58 -13.58 5.38
N VAL A 116 2.60 -12.25 5.54
CA VAL A 116 3.47 -11.61 6.53
C VAL A 116 2.80 -11.67 7.90
N GLY A 117 1.53 -11.29 7.99
CA GLY A 117 0.80 -11.26 9.26
C GLY A 117 1.15 -10.04 10.11
N ALA A 118 0.60 -10.00 11.32
CA ALA A 118 0.81 -8.90 12.26
C ALA A 118 2.03 -9.11 13.18
N ASP A 119 2.48 -10.35 13.31
CA ASP A 119 3.50 -10.78 14.30
C ASP A 119 4.78 -11.32 13.65
N ASP A 120 5.09 -10.89 12.41
CA ASP A 120 6.31 -11.32 11.72
C ASP A 120 7.55 -10.72 12.41
N ALA A 121 8.54 -11.55 12.68
CA ALA A 121 9.73 -11.14 13.42
C ALA A 121 10.66 -10.19 12.64
N SER A 122 10.56 -10.17 11.32
CA SER A 122 11.45 -9.40 10.44
C SER A 122 10.78 -8.17 9.85
N ILE A 123 9.43 -8.13 9.80
CA ILE A 123 8.68 -7.09 9.10
C ILE A 123 7.46 -6.68 9.91
N GLU A 124 7.34 -5.40 10.17
CA GLU A 124 6.09 -4.76 10.55
C GLU A 124 5.57 -3.95 9.35
N TRP A 125 4.26 -3.91 9.12
CA TRP A 125 3.73 -3.26 7.93
C TRP A 125 2.50 -2.38 8.20
N VAL A 126 2.31 -1.39 7.32
CA VAL A 126 1.08 -0.59 7.20
C VAL A 126 0.73 -0.48 5.71
N ALA A 127 -0.54 -0.69 5.35
CA ALA A 127 -1.02 -0.44 3.99
C ALA A 127 -1.93 0.80 3.99
N VAL A 128 -1.39 1.95 3.61
CA VAL A 128 -2.12 3.22 3.54
C VAL A 128 -3.06 3.22 2.34
N ARG A 129 -4.31 3.55 2.56
CA ARG A 129 -5.37 3.54 1.54
C ARG A 129 -5.87 4.96 1.23
N PRO A 130 -5.22 5.73 0.37
CA PRO A 130 -5.79 6.97 -0.13
C PRO A 130 -7.03 6.71 -0.99
N ASP A 131 -7.92 7.69 -1.03
CA ASP A 131 -9.05 7.72 -1.96
C ASP A 131 -8.65 8.43 -3.28
N SER A 132 -9.50 9.23 -3.88
CA SER A 132 -9.19 9.93 -5.13
C SER A 132 -7.99 10.85 -4.97
N LEU A 133 -6.87 10.49 -5.61
CA LEU A 133 -5.62 11.23 -5.51
C LEU A 133 -5.70 12.56 -6.26
N VAL A 134 -5.38 13.63 -5.56
CA VAL A 134 -5.28 15.01 -6.12
C VAL A 134 -3.89 15.59 -5.84
N ASP A 135 -3.53 16.64 -6.58
CA ASP A 135 -2.28 17.36 -6.36
C ASP A 135 -2.55 18.65 -5.58
N GLU A 136 -1.79 18.86 -4.52
CA GLU A 136 -1.74 20.09 -3.73
C GLU A 136 -0.28 20.53 -3.56
N VAL A 137 -0.09 21.83 -3.35
CA VAL A 137 1.26 22.43 -3.26
C VAL A 137 1.85 22.38 -1.85
N ALA A 138 1.02 22.13 -0.84
CA ALA A 138 1.42 22.05 0.57
C ALA A 138 0.58 21.03 1.31
N VAL A 139 1.11 20.53 2.43
CA VAL A 139 0.36 19.69 3.35
C VAL A 139 -0.82 20.50 3.91
N SER A 140 -2.00 19.92 3.84
CA SER A 140 -3.24 20.46 4.38
C SER A 140 -3.78 19.58 5.51
N GLN A 141 -4.89 19.95 6.14
CA GLN A 141 -5.50 19.09 7.14
C GLN A 141 -6.04 17.81 6.50
N TYR A 142 -5.79 16.69 7.15
CA TYR A 142 -6.29 15.38 6.73
C TYR A 142 -6.70 14.52 7.92
N GLU A 143 -7.56 13.55 7.67
CA GLU A 143 -8.06 12.59 8.65
C GLU A 143 -7.64 11.17 8.30
N ILE A 144 -7.33 10.39 9.32
CA ILE A 144 -6.98 8.96 9.19
C ILE A 144 -8.04 8.12 9.88
N HIS A 145 -8.59 7.17 9.14
CA HIS A 145 -9.63 6.27 9.63
C HIS A 145 -9.20 4.80 9.51
N PRO A 146 -9.62 3.92 10.43
CA PRO A 146 -9.30 2.48 10.35
C PRO A 146 -9.99 1.78 9.16
N SER A 147 -11.12 2.33 8.69
CA SER A 147 -11.89 1.82 7.56
C SER A 147 -12.48 2.96 6.74
N PRO A 148 -12.85 2.73 5.47
CA PRO A 148 -13.52 3.74 4.65
C PRO A 148 -14.81 4.23 5.31
N ILE A 149 -14.95 5.55 5.39
CA ILE A 149 -16.16 6.23 5.87
C ILE A 149 -17.05 6.72 4.73
N ARG A 150 -16.55 6.59 3.49
CA ARG A 150 -17.22 6.97 2.25
C ARG A 150 -17.13 5.83 1.24
N SER A 151 -18.04 5.80 0.27
CA SER A 151 -17.94 4.90 -0.87
C SER A 151 -16.86 5.37 -1.83
N ALA A 152 -15.86 4.54 -2.10
CA ALA A 152 -14.80 4.84 -3.07
C ALA A 152 -15.33 5.03 -4.53
N ILE A 153 -16.57 4.60 -4.81
CA ILE A 153 -17.17 4.65 -6.15
C ILE A 153 -18.23 5.74 -6.26
N PHE A 154 -19.15 5.82 -5.29
CA PHE A 154 -20.33 6.68 -5.40
C PHE A 154 -20.20 7.99 -4.61
N ASN A 155 -19.27 8.06 -3.67
CA ASN A 155 -19.02 9.25 -2.84
C ASN A 155 -17.56 9.25 -2.41
N SER A 156 -16.65 9.26 -3.38
CA SER A 156 -15.22 9.26 -3.09
C SER A 156 -14.78 10.54 -2.40
N GLY A 157 -13.93 10.38 -1.38
CA GLY A 157 -13.22 11.50 -0.80
C GLY A 157 -12.01 11.91 -1.63
N LYS A 158 -11.30 12.94 -1.20
CA LYS A 158 -10.04 13.37 -1.81
C LYS A 158 -8.88 13.06 -0.87
N SER A 159 -7.73 12.69 -1.43
CA SER A 159 -6.48 12.54 -0.72
C SER A 159 -5.38 13.19 -1.55
N SER A 160 -4.76 14.25 -1.05
CA SER A 160 -3.65 14.84 -1.79
C SER A 160 -2.40 13.97 -1.69
N ARG A 161 -1.64 13.89 -2.77
CA ARG A 161 -0.38 13.12 -2.78
C ARG A 161 0.58 13.60 -1.71
N ILE A 162 0.59 14.90 -1.44
CA ILE A 162 1.46 15.48 -0.41
C ILE A 162 1.00 15.07 1.00
N ASN A 163 -0.31 15.03 1.30
CA ASN A 163 -0.83 14.55 2.58
C ASN A 163 -0.57 13.05 2.76
N VAL A 164 -0.73 12.26 1.70
CA VAL A 164 -0.38 10.83 1.74
C VAL A 164 1.10 10.63 2.03
N SER A 165 1.98 11.43 1.40
CA SER A 165 3.43 11.37 1.62
C SER A 165 3.81 11.79 3.04
N ASP A 166 3.16 12.83 3.57
CA ASP A 166 3.34 13.31 4.94
C ASP A 166 2.98 12.21 5.96
N PHE A 167 1.80 11.62 5.83
CA PHE A 167 1.40 10.53 6.70
C PHE A 167 2.31 9.30 6.58
N MET A 168 2.76 8.94 5.38
CA MET A 168 3.71 7.84 5.19
C MET A 168 5.08 8.14 5.81
N ALA A 169 5.52 9.40 5.78
CA ALA A 169 6.74 9.83 6.46
C ALA A 169 6.58 9.76 7.98
N ASP A 170 5.44 10.21 8.52
CA ASP A 170 5.12 10.10 9.94
C ASP A 170 5.08 8.65 10.43
N LEU A 171 4.54 7.72 9.63
CA LEU A 171 4.59 6.29 9.93
C LEU A 171 6.02 5.76 10.06
N ILE A 172 6.95 6.24 9.24
CA ILE A 172 8.34 5.81 9.26
C ILE A 172 9.10 6.41 10.44
N THR A 173 8.91 7.71 10.69
CA THR A 173 9.72 8.50 11.62
C THR A 173 9.13 8.60 13.02
N GLY A 174 7.82 8.41 13.18
CA GLY A 174 7.08 8.61 14.43
C GLY A 174 6.67 7.29 15.09
N ASP A 175 7.28 6.93 16.21
CA ASP A 175 6.99 5.66 16.89
C ASP A 175 5.54 5.55 17.37
N THR A 176 4.95 6.61 17.88
CA THR A 176 3.53 6.63 18.32
C THR A 176 2.58 6.36 17.16
N VAL A 177 2.81 7.00 16.02
CA VAL A 177 2.01 6.81 14.81
C VAL A 177 2.18 5.38 14.29
N TRP A 178 3.42 4.89 14.28
CA TRP A 178 3.71 3.51 13.89
C TRP A 178 2.96 2.50 14.74
N HIS A 179 3.08 2.58 16.08
CA HIS A 179 2.41 1.65 16.99
C HIS A 179 0.89 1.69 16.89
N THR A 180 0.33 2.84 16.53
CA THR A 180 -1.12 2.97 16.30
C THR A 180 -1.57 2.19 15.07
N TRP A 181 -0.77 2.19 14.00
CA TRP A 181 -1.20 1.72 12.69
C TRP A 181 -0.52 0.44 12.19
N LYS A 182 0.55 -0.06 12.80
CA LYS A 182 1.19 -1.31 12.38
C LYS A 182 0.20 -2.48 12.32
N GLY A 183 0.32 -3.30 11.29
CA GLY A 183 -0.58 -4.42 10.98
C GLY A 183 -1.96 -3.99 10.48
N LYS A 184 -2.19 -2.69 10.18
CA LYS A 184 -3.48 -2.15 9.78
C LYS A 184 -3.46 -1.54 8.39
N THR A 185 -4.68 -1.20 7.92
CA THR A 185 -4.92 -0.66 6.58
C THR A 185 -5.67 0.68 6.66
N PRO A 186 -5.04 1.74 7.25
CA PRO A 186 -5.70 3.03 7.43
C PRO A 186 -6.10 3.67 6.11
N VAL A 187 -7.19 4.41 6.15
CA VAL A 187 -7.68 5.25 5.05
C VAL A 187 -7.37 6.70 5.37
N ILE A 188 -6.93 7.46 4.36
CA ILE A 188 -6.63 8.89 4.49
C ILE A 188 -7.56 9.71 3.61
N TYR A 189 -8.09 10.81 4.16
CA TYR A 189 -8.89 11.81 3.45
C TYR A 189 -8.41 13.21 3.79
N ASN A 190 -8.41 14.11 2.80
CA ASN A 190 -8.30 15.55 3.08
C ASN A 190 -9.56 16.02 3.83
N VAL A 191 -9.39 16.94 4.78
CA VAL A 191 -10.52 17.68 5.38
C VAL A 191 -11.00 18.69 4.34
N GLU A 192 -12.31 18.67 4.03
CA GLU A 192 -12.96 19.60 3.09
C GLU A 192 -13.38 20.90 3.77
#